data_02533ca8afb6e4df630a12b26b0e44b8
#
_entry.id   02533ca8afb6e4df630a12b26b0e44b8
#
_cell.length_a   1.000
_cell.length_b   1.000
_cell.length_c   1.000
_cell.angle_alpha   90.00
_cell.angle_beta   90.00
_cell.angle_gamma   90.00
#
_symmetry.space_group_name_H-M   'P 1'
#
loop_
_entity.id
_entity.type
_entity.pdbx_description
1 polymer ?
#
loop_
_entity_poly.entity_id
_entity_poly.type
_entity_poly.pdbx_seq_one_letter_code
_entity_poly.pdbx_strand_id
1 'polypeptide(L)' 'MEIKTRVPGVVEEVLVKEGDQVSAKDVIVKIEAMKMEQPILTPVDGEVTELCVEKGDHIKAGQVLAVIE' A
#
# COMPACT_ATOMS: atom_id res chain seq x y z
N MET A 1 5.42 -10.34 4.86
CA MET A 1 5.36 -10.16 3.40
C MET A 1 5.41 -8.68 3.05
N GLU A 2 6.26 -8.30 2.13
CA GLU A 2 6.34 -6.92 1.68
C GLU A 2 5.34 -6.66 0.58
N ILE A 3 4.59 -5.59 0.72
CA ILE A 3 3.64 -5.15 -0.30
C ILE A 3 4.31 -4.05 -1.11
N LYS A 4 4.47 -4.27 -2.39
CA LYS A 4 5.17 -3.35 -3.29
C LYS A 4 4.23 -2.83 -4.37
N THR A 5 4.50 -1.61 -4.82
CA THR A 5 3.80 -1.10 -5.99
C THR A 5 4.52 -1.56 -7.25
N ARG A 6 3.76 -1.79 -8.31
CA ARG A 6 4.33 -2.16 -9.62
C ARG A 6 4.48 -0.96 -10.55
N VAL A 7 3.89 0.17 -10.17
CA VAL A 7 3.91 1.38 -11.00
C VAL A 7 4.32 2.57 -10.16
N PRO A 8 4.99 3.56 -10.75
CA PRO A 8 5.30 4.79 -10.05
C PRO A 8 4.03 5.64 -9.92
N GLY A 9 3.96 6.44 -8.90
CA GLY A 9 2.81 7.30 -8.70
C GLY A 9 2.92 8.10 -7.42
N VAL A 10 1.77 8.61 -6.96
CA VAL A 10 1.67 9.37 -5.73
C VAL A 10 0.65 8.68 -4.82
N VAL A 11 0.98 8.55 -3.55
CA VAL A 11 0.06 7.97 -2.57
C VAL A 11 -1.11 8.92 -2.39
N GLU A 12 -2.28 8.50 -2.84
CA GLU A 12 -3.49 9.30 -2.75
C GLU A 12 -4.16 9.17 -1.39
N GLU A 13 -4.17 7.94 -0.87
CA GLU A 13 -4.78 7.66 0.43
C GLU A 13 -4.16 6.42 1.05
N VAL A 14 -3.95 6.45 2.37
CA VAL A 14 -3.51 5.30 3.13
C VAL A 14 -4.68 4.87 4.01
N LEU A 15 -5.13 3.63 3.83
CA LEU A 15 -6.35 3.11 4.48
C LEU A 15 -6.07 2.28 5.73
N VAL A 16 -4.80 2.03 6.02
CA VAL A 16 -4.38 1.23 7.18
C VAL A 16 -3.26 1.94 7.92
N LYS A 17 -2.97 1.47 9.12
CA LYS A 17 -1.84 1.95 9.92
C LYS A 17 -1.17 0.77 10.59
N GLU A 18 0.02 0.99 11.12
CA GLU A 18 0.75 -0.04 11.83
C GLU A 18 -0.11 -0.59 12.98
N GLY A 19 -0.17 -1.91 13.08
CA GLY A 19 -0.98 -2.60 14.06
C GLY A 19 -2.35 -3.02 13.58
N ASP A 20 -2.80 -2.54 12.42
CA ASP A 20 -4.11 -2.92 11.88
C ASP A 20 -4.10 -4.37 11.38
N GLN A 21 -5.22 -5.04 11.60
CA GLN A 21 -5.46 -6.36 11.04
C GLN A 21 -6.09 -6.21 9.66
N VAL A 22 -5.60 -6.96 8.69
CA VAL A 22 -6.11 -6.94 7.32
C VAL A 22 -6.44 -8.34 6.86
N SER A 23 -7.38 -8.43 5.93
CA SER A 23 -7.75 -9.68 5.28
C SER A 23 -7.30 -9.64 3.83
N ALA A 24 -7.07 -10.81 3.25
CA ALA A 24 -6.67 -10.90 1.84
C ALA A 24 -7.62 -10.09 0.96
N LYS A 25 -7.05 -9.34 0.02
CA LYS A 25 -7.74 -8.45 -0.91
C LYS A 25 -8.24 -7.14 -0.30
N ASP A 26 -7.97 -6.87 0.97
CA ASP A 26 -8.26 -5.55 1.52
C ASP A 26 -7.38 -4.50 0.84
N VAL A 27 -7.96 -3.34 0.58
CA VAL A 27 -7.20 -2.21 0.03
C VAL A 27 -6.42 -1.57 1.17
N ILE A 28 -5.10 -1.52 1.04
CA ILE A 28 -4.24 -0.92 2.06
C ILE A 28 -3.81 0.49 1.71
N VAL A 29 -3.58 0.76 0.44
CA VAL A 29 -3.14 2.07 -0.04
C VAL A 29 -3.78 2.30 -1.41
N LYS A 30 -4.15 3.56 -1.68
CA LYS A 30 -4.57 3.96 -3.02
C LYS A 30 -3.51 4.88 -3.58
N ILE A 31 -3.12 4.64 -4.81
CA ILE A 31 -2.15 5.49 -5.49
C ILE A 31 -2.76 6.07 -6.75
N GLU A 32 -2.30 7.26 -7.13
CA GLU A 32 -2.61 7.85 -8.43
C GLU A 32 -1.43 7.60 -9.35
N ALA A 33 -1.70 6.89 -10.45
CA ALA A 33 -0.69 6.58 -11.45
C ALA A 33 -1.33 6.70 -12.81
N MET A 34 -0.67 7.37 -13.74
CA MET A 34 -1.16 7.50 -15.12
C MET A 34 -2.57 8.10 -15.18
N LYS A 35 -2.85 9.07 -14.31
CA LYS A 35 -4.15 9.75 -14.19
C LYS A 35 -5.30 8.83 -13.76
N MET A 36 -4.98 7.68 -13.18
CA MET A 36 -5.96 6.73 -12.69
C MET A 36 -5.66 6.40 -11.23
N GLU A 37 -6.73 6.20 -10.47
CA GLU A 37 -6.59 5.74 -9.09
C GLU A 37 -6.41 4.23 -9.12
N GLN A 38 -5.37 3.75 -8.45
CA GLN A 38 -5.09 2.32 -8.38
C GLN A 38 -5.06 1.86 -6.93
N PRO A 39 -5.93 0.92 -6.56
CA PRO A 39 -5.89 0.35 -5.22
C PRO A 39 -4.78 -0.69 -5.13
N ILE A 40 -4.07 -0.67 -4.02
CA ILE A 40 -3.06 -1.69 -3.72
C ILE A 40 -3.67 -2.60 -2.66
N LEU A 41 -3.81 -3.86 -3.00
CA LEU A 41 -4.45 -4.85 -2.14
C LEU A 41 -3.41 -5.72 -1.48
N THR A 42 -3.70 -6.16 -0.25
CA THR A 42 -2.88 -7.20 0.36
C THR A 42 -3.29 -8.56 -0.20
N PRO A 43 -2.35 -9.41 -0.62
CA PRO A 43 -2.69 -10.75 -1.10
C PRO A 43 -2.90 -11.76 0.03
N VAL A 44 -2.64 -11.37 1.27
CA VAL A 44 -2.70 -12.30 2.41
C VAL A 44 -3.38 -11.63 3.60
N ASP A 45 -3.91 -12.46 4.50
CA ASP A 45 -4.39 -12.01 5.80
C ASP A 45 -3.18 -11.75 6.70
N GLY A 46 -3.31 -10.83 7.63
CA GLY A 46 -2.25 -10.59 8.59
C GLY A 46 -2.38 -9.27 9.29
N GLU A 47 -1.29 -8.84 9.88
CA GLU A 47 -1.20 -7.57 10.59
C GLU A 47 -0.20 -6.67 9.88
N VAL A 48 -0.52 -5.38 9.77
CA VAL A 48 0.40 -4.39 9.22
C VAL A 48 1.49 -4.14 10.27
N THR A 49 2.66 -4.71 10.07
CA THR A 49 3.76 -4.54 11.02
C THR A 49 4.58 -3.31 10.74
N GLU A 50 4.56 -2.84 9.49
CA GLU A 50 5.32 -1.66 9.10
C GLU A 50 4.59 -0.97 7.95
N LEU A 51 4.43 0.34 8.05
CA LEU A 51 3.87 1.17 6.99
C LEU A 51 4.97 2.13 6.53
N CYS A 52 5.35 2.02 5.26
CA CYS A 52 6.53 2.70 4.72
C CYS A 52 6.20 3.98 3.97
N VAL A 53 4.94 4.33 3.79
CA VAL A 53 4.53 5.50 3.00
C VAL A 53 3.44 6.28 3.70
N GLU A 54 3.29 7.54 3.30
CA GLU A 54 2.25 8.44 3.80
C GLU A 54 1.53 9.08 2.63
N LYS A 55 0.35 9.62 2.90
CA LYS A 55 -0.44 10.35 1.90
C LYS A 55 0.41 11.48 1.32
N GLY A 56 0.45 11.56 0.01
CA GLY A 56 1.21 12.57 -0.71
C GLY A 56 2.63 12.17 -1.10
N ASP A 57 3.08 11.00 -0.64
CA ASP A 57 4.42 10.52 -0.99
C ASP A 57 4.50 10.15 -2.46
N HIS A 58 5.63 10.48 -3.09
CA HIS A 58 5.95 10.01 -4.42
C HIS A 58 6.61 8.64 -4.30
N ILE A 59 6.12 7.68 -5.06
CA ILE A 59 6.61 6.31 -5.01
C ILE A 59 7.11 5.86 -6.38
N LYS A 60 8.04 4.92 -6.36
CA LYS A 60 8.64 4.36 -7.57
C LYS A 60 8.22 2.90 -7.71
N ALA A 61 8.22 2.40 -8.94
CA ALA A 61 7.95 0.99 -9.20
C ALA A 61 8.90 0.11 -8.37
N GLY A 62 8.35 -0.89 -7.71
CA GLY A 62 9.11 -1.80 -6.86
C GLY A 62 9.34 -1.32 -5.42
N GLN A 63 8.88 -0.13 -5.08
CA GLN A 63 9.03 0.40 -3.72
C GLN A 63 8.11 -0.33 -2.76
N VAL A 64 8.61 -0.66 -1.57
CA VAL A 64 7.81 -1.29 -0.52
C VAL A 64 6.87 -0.26 0.09
N LEU A 65 5.59 -0.58 0.16
CA LEU A 65 4.57 0.29 0.73
C LEU A 65 4.27 -0.09 2.18
N ALA A 66 4.22 -1.37 2.46
CA ALA A 66 3.90 -1.88 3.80
C ALA A 66 4.43 -3.30 3.95
N VAL A 67 4.51 -3.75 5.19
CA VAL A 67 4.87 -5.14 5.51
C VAL A 67 3.71 -5.75 6.28
N ILE A 68 3.28 -6.93 5.85
CA ILE A 68 2.20 -7.70 6.45
C ILE A 68 2.78 -8.99 7.02
N GLU A 69 2.44 -9.29 8.26
CA GLU A 69 2.87 -10.54 8.89
C GLU A 69 1.76 -11.28 9.61
#